data_79edac0e80a3367120aef6214c14de41
#
_entry.id   79edac0e80a3367120aef6214c14de41
#
_cell.length_a   1.000
_cell.length_b   1.000
_cell.length_c   1.000
_cell.angle_alpha   90.00
_cell.angle_beta   90.00
_cell.angle_gamma   90.00
#
_symmetry.space_group_name_H-M   'P 1'
#
loop_
_entity.id
_entity.type
_entity.pdbx_description
1 polymer ?
#
loop_
_entity_poly.entity_id
_entity_poly.type
_entity_poly.pdbx_seq_one_letter_code
_entity_poly.pdbx_strand_id
1 'polypeptide(L)'
;MTHAQLLALGPFLIVSAATVVVMLAIAVKRHHGFVAAVSMASLALALGSTAAAWHASAEPQTVGVLLTIDRFACFYLAMILVAGLAAAALSRTYFERYQGRREEMYLLLLLSTLGGMVMVASRHFTSFFVGLELLSMPMYGMAAYLVEKRRSLEAGMKYLVLSAVASAFILFGMALVYFETGTMSFGDIGGKLAQITGGEPIVMLGTALLLIGLGFKLSLAPFHLWTPDVYQGAPAPVASFLGTASKIAVFALLLRYVVETHATRYAALVNVLSMLAILSIAVGNVLALRQSNLKRLLAYSAIAQFGYMLVALIASGALATEAVGVYLLTYSITMLAAFGVISLVSSPLDHEAEALSDYRGLFWQHPALAAILTLALLSLAGVPLTAGFLGKFYVLGAGVDEGQWLLLAAIVAGSAVGLYYYLRAMIQLYLRPEPDVASAAPLQPSVARLTTAGASEALHWTKEAGGGMLIVLLLLMLVLGFYPSRFINLARGAGIEPQTSVPSVTANRRR
;
A
#
# COMPACT_ATOMS: atom_id res chain seq x y z
N MET A 1 -16.34 0.42 28.37
CA MET A 1 -15.85 1.20 27.23
C MET A 1 -16.39 2.61 27.34
N THR A 2 -15.55 3.63 27.19
CA THR A 2 -15.96 5.04 27.17
C THR A 2 -16.58 5.39 25.81
N HIS A 3 -17.35 6.49 25.78
CA HIS A 3 -17.91 7.01 24.50
C HIS A 3 -16.83 7.32 23.47
N ALA A 4 -15.68 7.86 23.91
CA ALA A 4 -14.53 8.12 23.04
C ALA A 4 -13.94 6.83 22.44
N GLN A 5 -13.82 5.77 23.22
CA GLN A 5 -13.37 4.45 22.74
C GLN A 5 -14.34 3.85 21.70
N LEU A 6 -15.65 4.03 21.89
CA LEU A 6 -16.64 3.55 20.91
C LEU A 6 -16.55 4.33 19.59
N LEU A 7 -16.38 5.65 19.63
CA LEU A 7 -16.15 6.46 18.44
C LEU A 7 -14.85 6.09 17.73
N ALA A 8 -13.78 5.87 18.47
CA ALA A 8 -12.49 5.45 17.93
C ALA A 8 -12.58 4.06 17.25
N LEU A 9 -13.35 3.13 17.81
CA LEU A 9 -13.60 1.80 17.22
C LEU A 9 -14.60 1.82 16.07
N GLY A 10 -15.31 2.92 15.84
CA GLY A 10 -16.35 3.03 14.80
C GLY A 10 -15.96 2.43 13.45
N PRO A 11 -14.80 2.81 12.85
CA PRO A 11 -14.37 2.26 11.57
C PRO A 11 -14.23 0.73 11.58
N PHE A 12 -13.69 0.16 12.65
CA PHE A 12 -13.51 -1.29 12.80
C PHE A 12 -14.84 -2.01 12.91
N LEU A 13 -15.75 -1.49 13.72
CA LEU A 13 -17.09 -2.08 13.91
C LEU A 13 -17.90 -2.06 12.62
N ILE A 14 -17.82 -0.98 11.84
CA ILE A 14 -18.52 -0.86 10.56
C ILE A 14 -18.01 -1.91 9.57
N VAL A 15 -16.69 -2.04 9.39
CA VAL A 15 -16.12 -3.01 8.44
C VAL A 15 -16.36 -4.44 8.90
N SER A 16 -16.25 -4.72 10.22
CA SER A 16 -16.55 -6.05 10.77
C SER A 16 -18.02 -6.44 10.57
N ALA A 17 -18.95 -5.53 10.87
CA ALA A 17 -20.38 -5.75 10.65
C ALA A 17 -20.68 -5.96 9.15
N ALA A 18 -20.07 -5.14 8.27
CA ALA A 18 -20.21 -5.29 6.83
C ALA A 18 -19.73 -6.65 6.32
N THR A 19 -18.62 -7.15 6.85
CA THR A 19 -18.10 -8.48 6.51
C THR A 19 -19.13 -9.58 6.81
N VAL A 20 -19.77 -9.52 8.00
CA VAL A 20 -20.83 -10.47 8.38
C VAL A 20 -22.06 -10.30 7.50
N VAL A 21 -22.50 -9.06 7.25
CA VAL A 21 -23.67 -8.78 6.38
C VAL A 21 -23.44 -9.30 4.96
N VAL A 22 -22.26 -9.04 4.38
CA VAL A 22 -21.90 -9.51 3.04
C VAL A 22 -21.86 -11.04 3.00
N MET A 23 -21.28 -11.69 4.01
CA MET A 23 -21.24 -13.15 4.11
C MET A 23 -22.67 -13.74 4.13
N LEU A 24 -23.56 -13.19 4.95
CA LEU A 24 -24.96 -13.63 5.03
C LEU A 24 -25.71 -13.34 3.72
N ALA A 25 -25.48 -12.19 3.10
CA ALA A 25 -26.10 -11.84 1.83
C ALA A 25 -25.73 -12.84 0.73
N ILE A 26 -24.45 -13.23 0.65
CA ILE A 26 -23.96 -14.24 -0.31
C ILE A 26 -24.63 -15.60 -0.04
N ALA A 27 -24.78 -15.97 1.24
CA ALA A 27 -25.40 -17.24 1.63
C ALA A 27 -26.90 -17.31 1.27
N VAL A 28 -27.63 -16.19 1.38
CA VAL A 28 -29.07 -16.13 1.08
C VAL A 28 -29.31 -16.02 -0.43
N LYS A 29 -28.68 -15.05 -1.10
CA LYS A 29 -28.84 -14.84 -2.55
C LYS A 29 -27.62 -14.15 -3.12
N ARG A 30 -26.98 -14.80 -4.08
CA ARG A 30 -25.86 -14.23 -4.82
C ARG A 30 -26.34 -13.13 -5.77
N HIS A 31 -25.97 -11.89 -5.48
CA HIS A 31 -26.29 -10.74 -6.30
C HIS A 31 -25.12 -9.75 -6.31
N HIS A 32 -24.30 -9.82 -7.36
CA HIS A 32 -23.05 -9.04 -7.48
C HIS A 32 -23.24 -7.55 -7.19
N GLY A 33 -24.23 -6.90 -7.82
CA GLY A 33 -24.46 -5.46 -7.64
C GLY A 33 -24.80 -5.07 -6.20
N PHE A 34 -25.59 -5.90 -5.49
CA PHE A 34 -25.95 -5.66 -4.09
C PHE A 34 -24.74 -5.82 -3.16
N VAL A 35 -23.98 -6.91 -3.29
CA VAL A 35 -22.80 -7.18 -2.49
C VAL A 35 -21.73 -6.09 -2.70
N ALA A 36 -21.48 -5.71 -3.95
CA ALA A 36 -20.57 -4.61 -4.28
C ALA A 36 -21.03 -3.28 -3.66
N ALA A 37 -22.33 -2.94 -3.77
CA ALA A 37 -22.87 -1.70 -3.22
C ALA A 37 -22.77 -1.65 -1.69
N VAL A 38 -23.12 -2.74 -0.98
CA VAL A 38 -22.99 -2.84 0.49
C VAL A 38 -21.53 -2.70 0.90
N SER A 39 -20.60 -3.37 0.21
CA SER A 39 -19.18 -3.31 0.51
C SER A 39 -18.62 -1.89 0.31
N MET A 40 -18.95 -1.23 -0.80
CA MET A 40 -18.52 0.15 -1.06
C MET A 40 -19.14 1.15 -0.07
N ALA A 41 -20.46 1.01 0.21
CA ALA A 41 -21.13 1.88 1.16
C ALA A 41 -20.57 1.74 2.59
N SER A 42 -20.26 0.53 3.03
CA SER A 42 -19.66 0.29 4.35
C SER A 42 -18.24 0.83 4.45
N LEU A 43 -17.41 0.67 3.41
CA LEU A 43 -16.06 1.26 3.37
C LEU A 43 -16.12 2.80 3.36
N ALA A 44 -17.05 3.40 2.63
CA ALA A 44 -17.26 4.84 2.62
C ALA A 44 -17.77 5.34 4.00
N LEU A 45 -18.69 4.62 4.63
CA LEU A 45 -19.18 4.93 5.98
C LEU A 45 -18.06 4.80 7.03
N ALA A 46 -17.24 3.75 6.94
CA ALA A 46 -16.06 3.56 7.79
C ALA A 46 -15.06 4.70 7.60
N LEU A 47 -14.81 5.12 6.35
CA LEU A 47 -13.95 6.27 6.05
C LEU A 47 -14.54 7.56 6.65
N GLY A 48 -15.83 7.82 6.53
CA GLY A 48 -16.49 8.95 7.18
C GLY A 48 -16.37 8.89 8.71
N SER A 49 -16.48 7.71 9.32
CA SER A 49 -16.34 7.54 10.76
C SER A 49 -14.91 7.75 11.28
N THR A 50 -13.87 7.67 10.41
CA THR A 50 -12.49 7.99 10.81
C THR A 50 -12.32 9.47 11.19
N ALA A 51 -13.15 10.37 10.67
CA ALA A 51 -13.15 11.78 11.09
C ALA A 51 -13.58 11.93 12.55
N ALA A 52 -14.64 11.20 12.97
CA ALA A 52 -15.07 11.18 14.38
C ALA A 52 -14.00 10.50 15.26
N ALA A 53 -13.40 9.39 14.78
CA ALA A 53 -12.30 8.72 15.44
C ALA A 53 -11.08 9.65 15.62
N TRP A 54 -10.72 10.45 14.62
CA TRP A 54 -9.64 11.43 14.69
C TRP A 54 -9.85 12.47 15.79
N HIS A 55 -11.08 12.99 15.92
CA HIS A 55 -11.41 13.93 16.99
C HIS A 55 -11.43 13.26 18.36
N ALA A 56 -11.96 12.05 18.47
CA ALA A 56 -11.97 11.28 19.69
C ALA A 56 -10.55 10.86 20.16
N SER A 57 -9.61 10.78 19.22
CA SER A 57 -8.20 10.40 19.44
C SER A 57 -7.28 11.61 19.68
N ALA A 58 -7.82 12.73 20.17
CA ALA A 58 -6.99 13.84 20.69
C ALA A 58 -6.04 13.34 21.79
N GLU A 59 -6.52 12.41 22.63
CA GLU A 59 -5.72 11.55 23.49
C GLU A 59 -5.78 10.11 22.95
N PRO A 60 -4.66 9.34 22.97
CA PRO A 60 -4.63 7.97 22.47
C PRO A 60 -5.67 7.09 23.16
N GLN A 61 -6.56 6.49 22.39
CA GLN A 61 -7.59 5.58 22.91
C GLN A 61 -7.08 4.14 22.89
N THR A 62 -6.76 3.62 24.07
CA THR A 62 -6.34 2.22 24.23
C THR A 62 -7.55 1.31 24.31
N VAL A 63 -7.54 0.22 23.54
CA VAL A 63 -8.55 -0.83 23.56
C VAL A 63 -7.90 -2.13 24.00
N GLY A 64 -8.06 -2.43 25.30
CA GLY A 64 -7.29 -3.48 25.96
C GLY A 64 -5.79 -3.16 25.90
N VAL A 65 -4.98 -4.22 25.90
CA VAL A 65 -3.51 -4.12 25.78
C VAL A 65 -3.03 -4.22 24.33
N LEU A 66 -3.93 -4.52 23.39
CA LEU A 66 -3.59 -4.93 22.02
C LEU A 66 -3.58 -3.78 21.04
N LEU A 67 -4.53 -2.85 21.15
CA LEU A 67 -4.76 -1.82 20.14
C LEU A 67 -4.71 -0.43 20.77
N THR A 68 -4.13 0.50 20.05
CA THR A 68 -4.19 1.93 20.35
C THR A 68 -4.64 2.69 19.12
N ILE A 69 -5.75 3.41 19.26
CA ILE A 69 -6.29 4.26 18.21
C ILE A 69 -5.92 5.69 18.57
N ASP A 70 -4.90 6.18 17.93
CA ASP A 70 -4.36 7.52 17.98
C ASP A 70 -4.49 8.20 16.61
N ARG A 71 -4.07 9.44 16.50
CA ARG A 71 -4.10 10.18 15.23
C ARG A 71 -3.27 9.50 14.15
N PHE A 72 -2.16 8.85 14.55
CA PHE A 72 -1.36 8.03 13.64
C PHE A 72 -2.20 6.89 13.04
N ALA A 73 -2.85 6.10 13.87
CA ALA A 73 -3.72 5.03 13.40
C ALA A 73 -4.83 5.58 12.49
N CYS A 74 -5.52 6.65 12.90
CA CYS A 74 -6.60 7.25 12.11
C CYS A 74 -6.15 7.70 10.71
N PHE A 75 -4.95 8.28 10.58
CA PHE A 75 -4.40 8.70 9.29
C PHE A 75 -4.19 7.52 8.35
N TYR A 76 -3.54 6.46 8.83
CA TYR A 76 -3.30 5.27 8.00
C TYR A 76 -4.57 4.42 7.79
N LEU A 77 -5.52 4.41 8.74
CA LEU A 77 -6.85 3.84 8.57
C LEU A 77 -7.58 4.49 7.38
N ALA A 78 -7.57 5.81 7.30
CA ALA A 78 -8.20 6.52 6.19
C ALA A 78 -7.58 6.12 4.84
N MET A 79 -6.26 6.01 4.77
CA MET A 79 -5.56 5.57 3.56
C MET A 79 -5.93 4.13 3.14
N ILE A 80 -5.99 3.20 4.10
CA ILE A 80 -6.37 1.79 3.87
C ILE A 80 -7.82 1.71 3.39
N LEU A 81 -8.73 2.47 4.00
CA LEU A 81 -10.14 2.52 3.62
C LEU A 81 -10.34 3.11 2.22
N VAL A 82 -9.60 4.16 1.85
CA VAL A 82 -9.60 4.71 0.49
C VAL A 82 -9.11 3.66 -0.51
N ALA A 83 -8.03 2.94 -0.19
CA ALA A 83 -7.51 1.89 -1.06
C ALA A 83 -8.49 0.71 -1.18
N GLY A 84 -9.13 0.29 -0.08
CA GLY A 84 -10.19 -0.73 -0.09
C GLY A 84 -11.40 -0.32 -0.92
N LEU A 85 -11.87 0.93 -0.74
CA LEU A 85 -12.98 1.49 -1.53
C LEU A 85 -12.65 1.56 -3.03
N ALA A 86 -11.44 2.00 -3.36
CA ALA A 86 -10.98 2.05 -4.74
C ALA A 86 -10.91 0.63 -5.35
N ALA A 87 -10.34 -0.33 -4.63
CA ALA A 87 -10.28 -1.72 -5.09
C ALA A 87 -11.68 -2.34 -5.24
N ALA A 88 -12.63 -2.05 -4.34
CA ALA A 88 -14.03 -2.51 -4.45
C ALA A 88 -14.72 -1.92 -5.68
N ALA A 89 -14.56 -0.62 -5.94
CA ALA A 89 -15.16 0.06 -7.10
C ALA A 89 -14.57 -0.46 -8.43
N LEU A 90 -13.25 -0.63 -8.48
CA LEU A 90 -12.55 -1.20 -9.64
C LEU A 90 -12.96 -2.67 -9.87
N SER A 91 -13.07 -3.46 -8.79
CA SER A 91 -13.52 -4.86 -8.86
C SER A 91 -14.92 -4.98 -9.42
N ARG A 92 -15.83 -4.06 -9.08
CA ARG A 92 -17.20 -4.07 -9.61
C ARG A 92 -17.20 -4.00 -11.14
N THR A 93 -16.50 -3.04 -11.71
CA THR A 93 -16.40 -2.86 -13.16
C THR A 93 -15.65 -4.02 -13.82
N TYR A 94 -14.52 -4.43 -13.24
CA TYR A 94 -13.68 -5.50 -13.78
C TYR A 94 -14.40 -6.85 -13.83
N PHE A 95 -15.13 -7.24 -12.77
CA PHE A 95 -15.83 -8.52 -12.69
C PHE A 95 -17.27 -8.47 -13.21
N GLU A 96 -17.76 -7.36 -13.77
CA GLU A 96 -19.15 -7.27 -14.23
C GLU A 96 -19.49 -8.32 -15.28
N ARG A 97 -18.56 -8.63 -16.18
CA ARG A 97 -18.70 -9.62 -17.25
C ARG A 97 -18.18 -11.01 -16.89
N TYR A 98 -17.58 -11.17 -15.71
CA TYR A 98 -17.09 -12.48 -15.25
C TYR A 98 -18.25 -13.38 -14.85
N GLN A 99 -18.31 -14.59 -15.43
CA GLN A 99 -19.41 -15.52 -15.18
C GLN A 99 -19.18 -16.45 -13.96
N GLY A 100 -17.99 -16.40 -13.36
CA GLY A 100 -17.65 -17.14 -12.15
C GLY A 100 -18.25 -16.54 -10.87
N ARG A 101 -17.82 -17.06 -9.75
CA ARG A 101 -18.17 -16.53 -8.43
C ARG A 101 -17.46 -15.20 -8.23
N ARG A 102 -18.17 -14.10 -8.11
CA ARG A 102 -17.61 -12.74 -8.02
C ARG A 102 -17.93 -12.05 -6.69
N GLU A 103 -18.88 -12.55 -5.95
CA GLU A 103 -19.33 -11.95 -4.70
C GLU A 103 -18.32 -12.15 -3.58
N GLU A 104 -17.66 -13.30 -3.52
CA GLU A 104 -16.66 -13.64 -2.50
C GLU A 104 -15.43 -12.73 -2.55
N MET A 105 -15.13 -12.11 -3.71
CA MET A 105 -14.07 -11.12 -3.83
C MET A 105 -14.23 -9.98 -2.83
N TYR A 106 -15.46 -9.48 -2.63
CA TYR A 106 -15.72 -8.39 -1.70
C TYR A 106 -15.60 -8.81 -0.24
N LEU A 107 -16.00 -10.05 0.08
CA LEU A 107 -15.81 -10.62 1.41
C LEU A 107 -14.32 -10.70 1.77
N LEU A 108 -13.50 -11.23 0.85
CA LEU A 108 -12.05 -11.32 1.02
C LEU A 108 -11.41 -9.93 1.12
N LEU A 109 -11.89 -8.97 0.33
CA LEU A 109 -11.40 -7.58 0.35
C LEU A 109 -11.71 -6.89 1.69
N LEU A 110 -12.93 -7.06 2.23
CA LEU A 110 -13.31 -6.51 3.54
C LEU A 110 -12.48 -7.12 4.67
N LEU A 111 -12.26 -8.45 4.66
CA LEU A 111 -11.40 -9.13 5.63
C LEU A 111 -9.96 -8.62 5.57
N SER A 112 -9.39 -8.51 4.37
CA SER A 112 -8.04 -7.96 4.19
C SER A 112 -7.96 -6.49 4.64
N THR A 113 -8.98 -5.69 4.34
CA THR A 113 -9.04 -4.29 4.79
C THR A 113 -9.05 -4.21 6.31
N LEU A 114 -9.89 -5.03 6.96
CA LEU A 114 -9.95 -5.12 8.42
C LEU A 114 -8.60 -5.55 9.03
N GLY A 115 -7.92 -6.52 8.41
CA GLY A 115 -6.57 -6.94 8.83
C GLY A 115 -5.56 -5.79 8.79
N GLY A 116 -5.55 -5.01 7.71
CA GLY A 116 -4.71 -3.82 7.59
C GLY A 116 -5.05 -2.75 8.62
N MET A 117 -6.35 -2.54 8.92
CA MET A 117 -6.80 -1.63 9.96
C MET A 117 -6.29 -2.07 11.35
N VAL A 118 -6.38 -3.35 11.68
CA VAL A 118 -5.84 -3.91 12.95
C VAL A 118 -4.34 -3.68 13.03
N MET A 119 -3.59 -3.90 11.96
CA MET A 119 -2.14 -3.70 11.94
C MET A 119 -1.73 -2.27 12.30
N VAL A 120 -2.36 -1.25 11.73
CA VAL A 120 -1.95 0.15 11.97
C VAL A 120 -2.29 0.64 13.37
N ALA A 121 -3.27 0.02 14.03
CA ALA A 121 -3.62 0.27 15.43
C ALA A 121 -2.83 -0.60 16.42
N SER A 122 -2.00 -1.54 15.95
CA SER A 122 -1.29 -2.50 16.81
C SER A 122 -0.12 -1.84 17.53
N ARG A 123 0.00 -2.13 18.84
CA ARG A 123 1.16 -1.82 19.70
C ARG A 123 1.69 -3.04 20.45
N HIS A 124 1.26 -4.23 20.01
CA HIS A 124 1.55 -5.49 20.66
C HIS A 124 1.80 -6.57 19.61
N PHE A 125 2.76 -7.46 19.83
CA PHE A 125 3.09 -8.51 18.83
C PHE A 125 1.89 -9.39 18.46
N THR A 126 1.00 -9.68 19.41
CA THR A 126 -0.19 -10.49 19.12
C THR A 126 -1.13 -9.81 18.14
N SER A 127 -1.49 -8.54 18.36
CA SER A 127 -2.36 -7.80 17.43
C SER A 127 -1.69 -7.55 16.09
N PHE A 128 -0.38 -7.30 16.09
CA PHE A 128 0.41 -7.24 14.87
C PHE A 128 0.25 -8.53 14.05
N PHE A 129 0.51 -9.69 14.64
CA PHE A 129 0.48 -10.95 13.92
C PHE A 129 -0.93 -11.32 13.44
N VAL A 130 -1.96 -11.15 14.29
CA VAL A 130 -3.36 -11.38 13.91
C VAL A 130 -3.77 -10.45 12.77
N GLY A 131 -3.44 -9.16 12.83
CA GLY A 131 -3.71 -8.22 11.75
C GLY A 131 -2.99 -8.59 10.45
N LEU A 132 -1.73 -9.03 10.54
CA LEU A 132 -0.93 -9.46 9.40
C LEU A 132 -1.54 -10.68 8.68
N GLU A 133 -1.99 -11.69 9.44
CA GLU A 133 -2.59 -12.89 8.85
C GLU A 133 -4.00 -12.61 8.33
N LEU A 134 -4.79 -11.79 9.05
CA LEU A 134 -6.11 -11.37 8.59
C LEU A 134 -6.03 -10.54 7.29
N LEU A 135 -4.96 -9.76 7.11
CA LEU A 135 -4.67 -9.07 5.84
C LEU A 135 -4.25 -10.07 4.76
N SER A 136 -3.35 -11.01 5.09
CA SER A 136 -2.61 -11.81 4.09
C SER A 136 -3.41 -13.02 3.58
N MET A 137 -4.10 -13.76 4.45
CA MET A 137 -4.83 -14.97 4.05
C MET A 137 -5.89 -14.73 2.96
N PRO A 138 -6.77 -13.72 3.09
CA PRO A 138 -7.72 -13.43 2.02
C PRO A 138 -7.05 -13.01 0.72
N MET A 139 -5.89 -12.34 0.80
CA MET A 139 -5.16 -11.89 -0.38
C MET A 139 -4.58 -13.05 -1.21
N TYR A 140 -4.28 -14.21 -0.60
CA TYR A 140 -3.87 -15.39 -1.37
C TYR A 140 -5.01 -15.85 -2.30
N GLY A 141 -6.24 -15.91 -1.76
CA GLY A 141 -7.44 -16.24 -2.53
C GLY A 141 -7.75 -15.19 -3.59
N MET A 142 -7.62 -13.90 -3.26
CA MET A 142 -7.83 -12.83 -4.23
C MET A 142 -6.80 -12.86 -5.36
N ALA A 143 -5.52 -13.14 -5.09
CA ALA A 143 -4.49 -13.25 -6.12
C ALA A 143 -4.74 -14.43 -7.08
N ALA A 144 -5.28 -15.56 -6.57
CA ALA A 144 -5.65 -16.74 -7.34
C ALA A 144 -7.10 -16.70 -7.87
N TYR A 145 -7.78 -15.55 -7.86
CA TYR A 145 -9.22 -15.50 -8.01
C TYR A 145 -9.74 -15.97 -9.38
N LEU A 146 -8.98 -15.74 -10.45
CA LEU A 146 -9.30 -16.21 -11.79
C LEU A 146 -8.76 -17.65 -11.96
N VAL A 147 -9.53 -18.63 -11.45
CA VAL A 147 -9.11 -20.04 -11.41
C VAL A 147 -8.90 -20.65 -12.80
N GLU A 148 -9.53 -20.09 -13.83
CA GLU A 148 -9.35 -20.51 -15.23
C GLU A 148 -8.00 -20.06 -15.81
N LYS A 149 -7.34 -19.06 -15.18
CA LYS A 149 -6.06 -18.54 -15.63
C LYS A 149 -4.91 -19.15 -14.84
N ARG A 150 -4.09 -19.98 -15.49
CA ARG A 150 -2.91 -20.61 -14.88
C ARG A 150 -1.99 -19.62 -14.17
N ARG A 151 -1.79 -18.42 -14.75
CA ARG A 151 -0.96 -17.37 -14.13
C ARG A 151 -1.55 -16.85 -12.83
N SER A 152 -2.87 -16.75 -12.71
CA SER A 152 -3.53 -16.34 -11.48
C SER A 152 -3.35 -17.37 -10.36
N LEU A 153 -3.51 -18.65 -10.68
CA LEU A 153 -3.25 -19.74 -9.74
C LEU A 153 -1.77 -19.79 -9.31
N GLU A 154 -0.85 -19.62 -10.25
CA GLU A 154 0.59 -19.55 -9.96
C GLU A 154 0.92 -18.36 -9.04
N ALA A 155 0.33 -17.19 -9.30
CA ALA A 155 0.52 -16.01 -8.47
C ALA A 155 0.04 -16.24 -7.02
N GLY A 156 -1.17 -16.80 -6.84
CA GLY A 156 -1.70 -17.12 -5.53
C GLY A 156 -0.86 -18.16 -4.79
N MET A 157 -0.43 -19.24 -5.47
CA MET A 157 0.41 -20.27 -4.87
C MET A 157 1.79 -19.74 -4.47
N LYS A 158 2.46 -18.96 -5.34
CA LYS A 158 3.74 -18.32 -5.00
C LYS A 158 3.58 -17.39 -3.80
N TYR A 159 2.51 -16.59 -3.80
CA TYR A 159 2.27 -15.66 -2.70
C TYR A 159 1.97 -16.39 -1.38
N LEU A 160 1.15 -17.44 -1.40
CA LEU A 160 0.85 -18.25 -0.23
C LEU A 160 2.11 -18.88 0.38
N VAL A 161 2.88 -19.62 -0.41
CA VAL A 161 4.04 -20.36 0.10
C VAL A 161 5.12 -19.41 0.63
N LEU A 162 5.49 -18.40 -0.14
CA LEU A 162 6.56 -17.49 0.25
C LEU A 162 6.14 -16.58 1.40
N SER A 163 4.85 -16.19 1.45
CA SER A 163 4.30 -15.39 2.54
C SER A 163 4.22 -16.20 3.85
N ALA A 164 3.88 -17.49 3.81
CA ALA A 164 3.90 -18.36 4.98
C ALA A 164 5.30 -18.50 5.58
N VAL A 165 6.31 -18.63 4.73
CA VAL A 165 7.71 -18.62 5.18
C VAL A 165 8.08 -17.31 5.84
N ALA A 166 7.68 -16.18 5.25
CA ALA A 166 7.93 -14.86 5.84
C ALA A 166 7.23 -14.68 7.20
N SER A 167 5.99 -15.18 7.33
CA SER A 167 5.25 -15.17 8.61
C SER A 167 5.93 -16.03 9.68
N ALA A 168 6.54 -17.17 9.30
CA ALA A 168 7.33 -17.99 10.22
C ALA A 168 8.57 -17.24 10.74
N PHE A 169 9.28 -16.51 9.87
CA PHE A 169 10.39 -15.65 10.29
C PHE A 169 9.93 -14.55 11.27
N ILE A 170 8.79 -13.91 10.99
CA ILE A 170 8.20 -12.89 11.87
C ILE A 170 7.88 -13.49 13.26
N LEU A 171 7.18 -14.63 13.30
CA LEU A 171 6.82 -15.30 14.55
C LEU A 171 8.06 -15.71 15.36
N PHE A 172 9.06 -16.28 14.70
CA PHE A 172 10.26 -16.68 15.38
C PHE A 172 11.07 -15.48 15.87
N GLY A 173 11.11 -14.39 15.09
CA GLY A 173 11.69 -13.12 15.52
C GLY A 173 11.00 -12.54 16.74
N MET A 174 9.66 -12.53 16.75
CA MET A 174 8.87 -12.11 17.93
C MET A 174 9.17 -12.96 19.15
N ALA A 175 9.28 -14.30 18.99
CA ALA A 175 9.57 -15.21 20.08
C ALA A 175 10.93 -14.93 20.71
N LEU A 176 11.97 -14.67 19.90
CA LEU A 176 13.31 -14.32 20.40
C LEU A 176 13.35 -12.99 21.12
N VAL A 177 12.67 -11.95 20.58
CA VAL A 177 12.55 -10.66 21.26
C VAL A 177 11.78 -10.82 22.57
N TYR A 178 10.68 -11.59 22.58
CA TYR A 178 9.92 -11.87 23.81
C TYR A 178 10.72 -12.66 24.83
N PHE A 179 11.50 -13.65 24.39
CA PHE A 179 12.35 -14.45 25.28
C PHE A 179 13.29 -13.57 26.11
N GLU A 180 13.89 -12.57 25.49
CA GLU A 180 14.85 -11.68 26.12
C GLU A 180 14.18 -10.57 26.94
N THR A 181 13.13 -9.98 26.36
CA THR A 181 12.47 -8.81 26.97
C THR A 181 11.35 -9.19 27.95
N GLY A 182 10.76 -10.40 27.84
CA GLY A 182 9.62 -10.86 28.64
C GLY A 182 8.35 -10.04 28.42
N THR A 183 8.26 -9.24 27.33
CA THR A 183 7.08 -8.44 26.98
C THR A 183 6.82 -8.47 25.48
N MET A 184 5.55 -8.31 25.09
CA MET A 184 5.12 -8.23 23.69
C MET A 184 4.66 -6.81 23.29
N SER A 185 4.64 -5.87 24.23
CA SER A 185 4.27 -4.46 24.02
C SER A 185 5.45 -3.69 23.43
N PHE A 186 5.25 -2.93 22.38
CA PHE A 186 6.34 -2.18 21.69
C PHE A 186 7.00 -1.16 22.62
N GLY A 187 6.21 -0.40 23.37
CA GLY A 187 6.75 0.58 24.31
C GLY A 187 7.57 -0.05 25.43
N ASP A 188 7.10 -1.18 25.99
CA ASP A 188 7.84 -1.89 27.05
C ASP A 188 9.11 -2.54 26.51
N ILE A 189 9.07 -3.08 25.28
CA ILE A 189 10.28 -3.59 24.59
C ILE A 189 11.30 -2.45 24.49
N GLY A 190 10.90 -1.27 24.00
CA GLY A 190 11.78 -0.10 23.90
C GLY A 190 12.39 0.30 25.25
N GLY A 191 11.57 0.34 26.31
CA GLY A 191 12.03 0.64 27.68
C GLY A 191 13.06 -0.37 28.20
N LYS A 192 12.87 -1.67 27.93
CA LYS A 192 13.82 -2.71 28.35
C LYS A 192 15.10 -2.69 27.53
N LEU A 193 14.99 -2.51 26.21
CA LEU A 193 16.15 -2.38 25.32
C LEU A 193 17.03 -1.19 25.70
N ALA A 194 16.45 -0.10 26.20
CA ALA A 194 17.21 1.05 26.68
C ALA A 194 18.07 0.76 27.92
N GLN A 195 17.74 -0.28 28.70
CA GLN A 195 18.46 -0.70 29.92
C GLN A 195 19.56 -1.73 29.62
N ILE A 196 19.52 -2.39 28.47
CA ILE A 196 20.49 -3.39 28.04
C ILE A 196 21.73 -2.67 27.47
N THR A 197 22.83 -2.77 28.19
CA THR A 197 24.14 -2.25 27.75
C THR A 197 24.88 -3.35 26.99
N GLY A 198 24.99 -3.20 25.65
CA GLY A 198 25.83 -4.07 24.84
C GLY A 198 25.15 -4.88 23.74
N GLY A 199 23.82 -4.71 23.53
CA GLY A 199 23.09 -5.34 22.42
C GLY A 199 23.08 -6.87 22.53
N GLU A 200 22.09 -7.41 23.22
CA GLU A 200 21.93 -8.87 23.35
C GLU A 200 21.83 -9.52 21.98
N PRO A 201 22.70 -10.49 21.63
CA PRO A 201 22.70 -11.15 20.31
C PRO A 201 21.35 -11.75 19.92
N ILE A 202 20.58 -12.23 20.92
CA ILE A 202 19.26 -12.83 20.72
C ILE A 202 18.26 -11.79 20.22
N VAL A 203 18.24 -10.57 20.80
CA VAL A 203 17.37 -9.48 20.34
C VAL A 203 17.74 -9.03 18.95
N MET A 204 19.05 -8.93 18.67
CA MET A 204 19.53 -8.58 17.32
C MET A 204 19.11 -9.62 16.28
N LEU A 205 19.24 -10.91 16.61
CA LEU A 205 18.76 -11.98 15.74
C LEU A 205 17.25 -11.94 15.58
N GLY A 206 16.49 -11.76 16.66
CA GLY A 206 15.04 -11.65 16.62
C GLY A 206 14.57 -10.49 15.75
N THR A 207 15.20 -9.31 15.91
CA THR A 207 14.91 -8.12 15.08
C THR A 207 15.29 -8.34 13.63
N ALA A 208 16.41 -9.01 13.34
CA ALA A 208 16.80 -9.34 11.97
C ALA A 208 15.76 -10.26 11.29
N LEU A 209 15.24 -11.26 12.00
CA LEU A 209 14.19 -12.15 11.49
C LEU A 209 12.86 -11.41 11.26
N LEU A 210 12.48 -10.49 12.15
CA LEU A 210 11.35 -9.60 11.94
C LEU A 210 11.52 -8.77 10.66
N LEU A 211 12.71 -8.21 10.45
CA LEU A 211 13.01 -7.41 9.26
C LEU A 211 13.01 -8.25 7.97
N ILE A 212 13.47 -9.50 8.00
CA ILE A 212 13.37 -10.42 6.86
C ILE A 212 11.91 -10.60 6.45
N GLY A 213 11.04 -10.93 7.41
CA GLY A 213 9.63 -11.16 7.14
C GLY A 213 8.88 -9.87 6.71
N LEU A 214 9.13 -8.74 7.38
CA LEU A 214 8.57 -7.44 6.98
C LEU A 214 9.14 -6.97 5.64
N GLY A 215 10.42 -7.21 5.38
CA GLY A 215 11.07 -6.92 4.10
C GLY A 215 10.43 -7.70 2.94
N PHE A 216 10.05 -8.96 3.15
CA PHE A 216 9.25 -9.72 2.21
C PHE A 216 7.89 -9.05 1.96
N LYS A 217 7.14 -8.71 3.02
CA LYS A 217 5.83 -8.06 2.91
C LYS A 217 5.91 -6.69 2.20
N LEU A 218 6.98 -5.94 2.41
CA LEU A 218 7.25 -4.66 1.74
C LEU A 218 7.88 -4.82 0.35
N SER A 219 8.23 -6.05 -0.04
CA SER A 219 8.93 -6.33 -1.32
C SER A 219 10.33 -5.72 -1.40
N LEU A 220 11.04 -5.62 -0.28
CA LEU A 220 12.40 -5.10 -0.27
C LEU A 220 13.38 -6.13 -0.87
N ALA A 221 14.38 -5.67 -1.61
CA ALA A 221 15.44 -6.55 -2.07
C ALA A 221 16.34 -6.96 -0.89
N PRO A 222 16.67 -8.27 -0.75
CA PRO A 222 16.54 -9.36 -1.73
C PRO A 222 15.20 -10.12 -1.68
N PHE A 223 14.25 -9.79 -0.81
CA PHE A 223 13.02 -10.55 -0.55
C PHE A 223 11.87 -10.23 -1.54
N HIS A 224 12.14 -9.59 -2.66
CA HIS A 224 11.19 -9.01 -3.62
C HIS A 224 10.70 -9.96 -4.72
N LEU A 225 11.29 -11.14 -4.90
CA LEU A 225 11.13 -11.98 -6.10
C LEU A 225 9.68 -12.38 -6.42
N TRP A 226 8.82 -12.45 -5.41
CA TRP A 226 7.41 -12.76 -5.57
C TRP A 226 6.58 -11.63 -6.23
N THR A 227 6.99 -10.39 -6.01
CA THR A 227 6.16 -9.21 -6.30
C THR A 227 5.84 -9.04 -7.78
N PRO A 228 6.79 -9.12 -8.73
CA PRO A 228 6.48 -8.97 -10.14
C PRO A 228 5.56 -10.07 -10.67
N ASP A 229 5.73 -11.31 -10.20
CA ASP A 229 4.94 -12.45 -10.64
C ASP A 229 3.50 -12.35 -10.10
N VAL A 230 3.34 -11.97 -8.83
CA VAL A 230 2.02 -11.82 -8.21
C VAL A 230 1.27 -10.62 -8.77
N TYR A 231 1.93 -9.47 -8.99
CA TYR A 231 1.29 -8.32 -9.60
C TYR A 231 0.82 -8.62 -11.03
N GLN A 232 1.62 -9.37 -11.79
CA GLN A 232 1.25 -9.78 -13.13
C GLN A 232 0.08 -10.75 -13.13
N GLY A 233 0.13 -11.80 -12.31
CA GLY A 233 -0.84 -12.90 -12.34
C GLY A 233 -2.17 -12.58 -11.63
N ALA A 234 -2.16 -11.71 -10.62
CA ALA A 234 -3.39 -11.29 -9.93
C ALA A 234 -4.27 -10.41 -10.81
N PRO A 235 -5.61 -10.45 -10.63
CA PRO A 235 -6.52 -9.47 -11.24
C PRO A 235 -6.06 -8.03 -10.95
N ALA A 236 -6.18 -7.12 -11.90
CA ALA A 236 -5.67 -5.76 -11.76
C ALA A 236 -6.21 -5.00 -10.52
N PRO A 237 -7.51 -5.09 -10.14
CA PRO A 237 -8.00 -4.50 -8.89
C PRO A 237 -7.36 -5.10 -7.64
N VAL A 238 -7.04 -6.39 -7.65
CA VAL A 238 -6.36 -7.08 -6.53
C VAL A 238 -4.91 -6.63 -6.45
N ALA A 239 -4.21 -6.52 -7.58
CA ALA A 239 -2.85 -6.00 -7.63
C ALA A 239 -2.78 -4.55 -7.13
N SER A 240 -3.81 -3.72 -7.40
CA SER A 240 -3.91 -2.35 -6.86
C SER A 240 -3.99 -2.32 -5.34
N PHE A 241 -4.83 -3.17 -4.74
CA PHE A 241 -4.97 -3.29 -3.29
C PHE A 241 -3.70 -3.85 -2.62
N LEU A 242 -3.10 -4.89 -3.22
CA LEU A 242 -1.83 -5.46 -2.78
C LEU A 242 -0.68 -4.44 -2.82
N GLY A 243 -0.65 -3.61 -3.86
CA GLY A 243 0.37 -2.57 -4.03
C GLY A 243 0.19 -1.35 -3.13
N THR A 244 -0.97 -1.18 -2.51
CA THR A 244 -1.30 0.01 -1.72
C THR A 244 -1.70 -0.32 -0.29
N ALA A 245 -2.93 -0.78 -0.01
CA ALA A 245 -3.42 -1.01 1.35
C ALA A 245 -2.51 -1.96 2.16
N SER A 246 -2.08 -3.07 1.55
CA SER A 246 -1.16 -3.99 2.20
C SER A 246 0.17 -3.33 2.56
N LYS A 247 0.72 -2.53 1.65
CA LYS A 247 1.99 -1.83 1.87
C LYS A 247 1.88 -0.73 2.91
N ILE A 248 0.78 0.04 2.89
CA ILE A 248 0.47 1.06 3.91
C ILE A 248 0.46 0.41 5.29
N ALA A 249 -0.30 -0.68 5.46
CA ALA A 249 -0.46 -1.35 6.74
C ALA A 249 0.88 -1.85 7.31
N VAL A 250 1.68 -2.52 6.47
CA VAL A 250 2.98 -3.09 6.88
C VAL A 250 3.99 -1.98 7.18
N PHE A 251 4.04 -0.92 6.36
CA PHE A 251 5.02 0.16 6.56
C PHE A 251 4.66 1.03 7.78
N ALA A 252 3.37 1.33 7.98
CA ALA A 252 2.91 2.05 9.16
C ALA A 252 3.22 1.28 10.45
N LEU A 253 2.99 -0.04 10.45
CA LEU A 253 3.38 -0.91 11.56
C LEU A 253 4.88 -0.88 11.81
N LEU A 254 5.71 -1.02 10.76
CA LEU A 254 7.17 -0.95 10.86
C LEU A 254 7.63 0.40 11.44
N LEU A 255 7.04 1.50 10.94
CA LEU A 255 7.33 2.85 11.43
C LEU A 255 7.00 2.96 12.94
N ARG A 256 5.79 2.51 13.35
CA ARG A 256 5.39 2.51 14.75
C ARG A 256 6.35 1.68 15.61
N TYR A 257 6.66 0.47 15.19
CA TYR A 257 7.57 -0.42 15.90
C TYR A 257 8.96 0.22 16.06
N VAL A 258 9.53 0.76 14.99
CA VAL A 258 10.87 1.40 15.03
C VAL A 258 10.89 2.62 15.94
N VAL A 259 9.85 3.45 15.91
CA VAL A 259 9.76 4.64 16.76
C VAL A 259 9.58 4.27 18.24
N GLU A 260 8.64 3.37 18.57
CA GLU A 260 8.34 3.02 19.96
C GLU A 260 9.45 2.19 20.63
N THR A 261 10.16 1.37 19.85
CA THR A 261 11.31 0.60 20.37
C THR A 261 12.62 1.38 20.34
N HIS A 262 12.62 2.61 19.80
CA HIS A 262 13.83 3.39 19.55
C HIS A 262 14.93 2.62 18.80
N ALA A 263 14.50 1.77 17.85
CA ALA A 263 15.35 0.79 17.20
C ALA A 263 16.48 1.44 16.36
N THR A 264 16.31 2.67 15.88
CA THR A 264 17.34 3.43 15.13
C THR A 264 18.55 3.86 15.96
N ARG A 265 18.52 3.69 17.28
CA ARG A 265 19.72 3.88 18.13
C ARG A 265 20.80 2.82 17.89
N TYR A 266 20.43 1.68 17.33
CA TYR A 266 21.34 0.58 17.06
C TYR A 266 21.94 0.72 15.65
N ALA A 267 23.24 1.06 15.58
CA ALA A 267 23.95 1.25 14.31
C ALA A 267 23.88 0.02 13.39
N ALA A 268 23.89 -1.20 13.95
CA ALA A 268 23.74 -2.43 13.19
C ALA A 268 22.40 -2.47 12.43
N LEU A 269 21.29 -2.06 13.07
CA LEU A 269 19.98 -2.02 12.44
C LEU A 269 19.92 -0.96 11.34
N VAL A 270 20.45 0.24 11.62
CA VAL A 270 20.54 1.34 10.65
C VAL A 270 21.33 0.90 9.41
N ASN A 271 22.45 0.20 9.60
CA ASN A 271 23.26 -0.34 8.49
C ASN A 271 22.50 -1.38 7.65
N VAL A 272 21.76 -2.30 8.30
CA VAL A 272 20.93 -3.29 7.60
C VAL A 272 19.82 -2.61 6.81
N LEU A 273 19.10 -1.67 7.40
CA LEU A 273 18.04 -0.92 6.72
C LEU A 273 18.60 -0.09 5.55
N SER A 274 19.78 0.52 5.72
CA SER A 274 20.47 1.27 4.67
C SER A 274 20.86 0.39 3.50
N MET A 275 21.39 -0.82 3.79
CA MET A 275 21.70 -1.81 2.77
C MET A 275 20.44 -2.25 2.01
N LEU A 276 19.35 -2.55 2.73
CA LEU A 276 18.07 -2.93 2.11
C LEU A 276 17.50 -1.77 1.26
N ALA A 277 17.64 -0.52 1.70
CA ALA A 277 17.23 0.65 0.95
C ALA A 277 18.00 0.76 -0.38
N ILE A 278 19.33 0.74 -0.34
CA ILE A 278 20.19 0.84 -1.52
C ILE A 278 19.92 -0.32 -2.49
N LEU A 279 19.87 -1.56 -1.99
CA LEU A 279 19.58 -2.74 -2.81
C LEU A 279 18.19 -2.64 -3.48
N SER A 280 17.17 -2.20 -2.74
CA SER A 280 15.82 -2.06 -3.28
C SER A 280 15.75 -0.97 -4.34
N ILE A 281 16.42 0.16 -4.13
CA ILE A 281 16.53 1.25 -5.11
C ILE A 281 17.24 0.74 -6.37
N ALA A 282 18.39 0.08 -6.24
CA ALA A 282 19.18 -0.39 -7.37
C ALA A 282 18.44 -1.49 -8.15
N VAL A 283 18.03 -2.57 -7.47
CA VAL A 283 17.37 -3.72 -8.09
C VAL A 283 16.03 -3.31 -8.72
N GLY A 284 15.20 -2.56 -7.99
CA GLY A 284 13.90 -2.12 -8.47
C GLY A 284 14.01 -1.31 -9.77
N ASN A 285 14.87 -0.29 -9.80
CA ASN A 285 15.04 0.55 -10.98
C ASN A 285 15.71 -0.18 -12.15
N VAL A 286 16.79 -0.95 -11.92
CA VAL A 286 17.50 -1.68 -12.99
C VAL A 286 16.60 -2.75 -13.64
N LEU A 287 15.82 -3.49 -12.85
CA LEU A 287 14.95 -4.51 -13.40
C LEU A 287 13.70 -3.91 -14.05
N ALA A 288 13.19 -2.76 -13.60
CA ALA A 288 12.11 -2.02 -14.27
C ALA A 288 12.49 -1.60 -15.70
N LEU A 289 13.76 -1.24 -15.96
CA LEU A 289 14.25 -0.87 -17.29
C LEU A 289 14.01 -1.96 -18.35
N ARG A 290 14.06 -3.23 -17.95
CA ARG A 290 13.94 -4.37 -18.86
C ARG A 290 12.52 -4.87 -19.05
N GLN A 291 11.53 -4.28 -18.36
CA GLN A 291 10.15 -4.77 -18.42
C GLN A 291 9.43 -4.24 -19.65
N SER A 292 8.74 -5.15 -20.35
CA SER A 292 7.77 -4.87 -21.43
C SER A 292 6.32 -5.04 -20.95
N ASN A 293 6.11 -5.50 -19.72
CA ASN A 293 4.82 -5.69 -19.07
C ASN A 293 4.59 -4.55 -18.07
N LEU A 294 3.46 -3.81 -18.18
CA LEU A 294 3.18 -2.65 -17.35
C LEU A 294 2.98 -3.01 -15.87
N LYS A 295 2.29 -4.14 -15.58
CA LYS A 295 2.07 -4.59 -14.19
C LYS A 295 3.40 -4.97 -13.52
N ARG A 296 4.30 -5.63 -14.24
CA ARG A 296 5.66 -5.94 -13.75
C ARG A 296 6.52 -4.69 -13.60
N LEU A 297 6.41 -3.73 -14.51
CA LEU A 297 7.10 -2.45 -14.42
C LEU A 297 6.68 -1.71 -13.14
N LEU A 298 5.37 -1.63 -12.87
CA LEU A 298 4.84 -1.04 -11.64
C LEU A 298 5.27 -1.80 -10.39
N ALA A 299 5.40 -3.14 -10.46
CA ALA A 299 5.90 -3.97 -9.35
C ALA A 299 7.36 -3.66 -9.02
N TYR A 300 8.25 -3.60 -10.02
CA TYR A 300 9.66 -3.22 -9.80
C TYR A 300 9.80 -1.76 -9.38
N SER A 301 8.97 -0.88 -9.93
CA SER A 301 8.82 0.49 -9.46
C SER A 301 8.50 0.53 -7.96
N ALA A 302 7.51 -0.23 -7.50
CA ALA A 302 7.13 -0.30 -6.08
C ALA A 302 8.32 -0.73 -5.20
N ILE A 303 9.13 -1.70 -5.62
CA ILE A 303 10.35 -2.12 -4.90
C ILE A 303 11.30 -0.93 -4.70
N ALA A 304 11.55 -0.14 -5.75
CA ALA A 304 12.39 1.07 -5.65
C ALA A 304 11.76 2.13 -4.74
N GLN A 305 10.44 2.37 -4.84
CA GLN A 305 9.73 3.37 -4.06
C GLN A 305 9.78 3.04 -2.55
N PHE A 306 9.66 1.75 -2.17
CA PHE A 306 9.85 1.33 -0.76
C PHE A 306 11.30 1.44 -0.31
N GLY A 307 12.26 1.28 -1.21
CA GLY A 307 13.66 1.63 -0.93
C GLY A 307 13.85 3.11 -0.59
N TYR A 308 13.18 4.03 -1.31
CA TYR A 308 13.21 5.46 -0.98
C TYR A 308 12.55 5.75 0.37
N MET A 309 11.41 5.13 0.68
CA MET A 309 10.72 5.32 1.97
C MET A 309 11.53 4.83 3.17
N LEU A 310 12.37 3.79 3.01
CA LEU A 310 13.27 3.34 4.07
C LEU A 310 14.27 4.43 4.47
N VAL A 311 14.69 5.30 3.54
CA VAL A 311 15.59 6.41 3.87
C VAL A 311 14.93 7.36 4.89
N ALA A 312 13.65 7.69 4.70
CA ALA A 312 12.91 8.48 5.69
C ALA A 312 12.76 7.75 7.03
N LEU A 313 12.51 6.43 7.02
CA LEU A 313 12.43 5.64 8.24
C LEU A 313 13.74 5.66 9.03
N ILE A 314 14.88 5.58 8.35
CA ILE A 314 16.23 5.59 8.94
C ILE A 314 16.55 6.96 9.55
N ALA A 315 16.08 8.04 8.95
CA ALA A 315 16.28 9.41 9.44
C ALA A 315 15.67 9.66 10.84
N SER A 316 14.65 8.90 11.22
CA SER A 316 14.11 8.76 12.61
C SER A 316 13.71 10.03 13.37
N GLY A 317 13.76 11.21 12.77
CA GLY A 317 13.32 12.47 13.39
C GLY A 317 11.81 12.74 13.23
N ALA A 318 11.33 13.85 13.76
CA ALA A 318 9.94 14.28 13.61
C ALA A 318 9.56 14.45 12.12
N LEU A 319 10.46 15.01 11.32
CA LEU A 319 10.29 15.15 9.88
C LEU A 319 10.23 13.78 9.16
N ALA A 320 10.89 12.76 9.69
CA ALA A 320 10.88 11.42 9.13
C ALA A 320 9.48 10.78 9.12
N THR A 321 8.74 10.88 10.23
CA THR A 321 7.36 10.36 10.34
C THR A 321 6.42 11.09 9.39
N GLU A 322 6.56 12.42 9.28
CA GLU A 322 5.82 13.25 8.32
C GLU A 322 6.16 12.86 6.87
N ALA A 323 7.45 12.69 6.55
CA ALA A 323 7.94 12.29 5.23
C ALA A 323 7.39 10.92 4.79
N VAL A 324 7.39 9.93 5.68
CA VAL A 324 6.81 8.61 5.41
C VAL A 324 5.30 8.73 5.14
N GLY A 325 4.56 9.49 5.96
CA GLY A 325 3.13 9.69 5.80
C GLY A 325 2.77 10.34 4.47
N VAL A 326 3.45 11.43 4.11
CA VAL A 326 3.26 12.15 2.84
C VAL A 326 3.63 11.24 1.66
N TYR A 327 4.72 10.49 1.76
CA TYR A 327 5.15 9.61 0.67
C TYR A 327 4.19 8.45 0.44
N LEU A 328 3.78 7.75 1.50
CA LEU A 328 2.81 6.66 1.39
C LEU A 328 1.48 7.13 0.81
N LEU A 329 1.01 8.32 1.19
CA LEU A 329 -0.22 8.92 0.68
C LEU A 329 -0.12 9.17 -0.84
N THR A 330 0.93 9.89 -1.27
CA THR A 330 1.13 10.25 -2.68
C THR A 330 1.38 9.02 -3.55
N TYR A 331 2.18 8.06 -3.07
CA TYR A 331 2.44 6.79 -3.73
C TYR A 331 1.15 5.98 -3.90
N SER A 332 0.35 5.84 -2.84
CA SER A 332 -0.84 4.98 -2.86
C SER A 332 -1.90 5.50 -3.83
N ILE A 333 -2.20 6.80 -3.80
CA ILE A 333 -3.17 7.40 -4.72
C ILE A 333 -2.70 7.25 -6.18
N THR A 334 -1.41 7.44 -6.42
CA THR A 334 -0.80 7.29 -7.75
C THR A 334 -0.87 5.84 -8.25
N MET A 335 -0.54 4.86 -7.40
CA MET A 335 -0.62 3.44 -7.75
C MET A 335 -2.05 2.97 -7.97
N LEU A 336 -3.01 3.42 -7.14
CA LEU A 336 -4.43 3.14 -7.36
C LEU A 336 -4.92 3.69 -8.69
N ALA A 337 -4.50 4.89 -9.08
CA ALA A 337 -4.85 5.48 -10.38
C ALA A 337 -4.23 4.68 -11.55
N ALA A 338 -2.95 4.31 -11.46
CA ALA A 338 -2.30 3.52 -12.51
C ALA A 338 -2.95 2.14 -12.70
N PHE A 339 -3.13 1.38 -11.62
CA PHE A 339 -3.84 0.08 -11.67
C PHE A 339 -5.32 0.23 -11.99
N GLY A 340 -5.93 1.35 -11.65
CA GLY A 340 -7.30 1.67 -12.01
C GLY A 340 -7.49 1.76 -13.51
N VAL A 341 -6.56 2.44 -14.22
CA VAL A 341 -6.56 2.47 -15.69
C VAL A 341 -6.36 1.06 -16.25
N ILE A 342 -5.39 0.29 -15.72
CA ILE A 342 -5.17 -1.10 -16.13
C ILE A 342 -6.45 -1.92 -15.95
N SER A 343 -7.17 -1.75 -14.83
CA SER A 343 -8.43 -2.48 -14.56
C SER A 343 -9.53 -2.17 -15.53
N LEU A 344 -9.66 -0.92 -15.99
CA LEU A 344 -10.70 -0.52 -16.95
C LEU A 344 -10.39 -0.91 -18.41
N VAL A 345 -9.11 -0.99 -18.75
CA VAL A 345 -8.66 -1.43 -20.08
C VAL A 345 -8.65 -2.96 -20.20
N SER A 346 -8.60 -3.68 -19.07
CA SER A 346 -8.53 -5.14 -19.00
C SER A 346 -9.90 -5.81 -18.93
N SER A 347 -9.97 -7.06 -19.41
CA SER A 347 -11.10 -7.96 -19.25
C SER A 347 -10.67 -9.29 -18.63
N PRO A 348 -11.37 -9.78 -17.59
CA PRO A 348 -11.02 -11.04 -16.94
C PRO A 348 -11.22 -12.27 -17.83
N LEU A 349 -12.10 -12.22 -18.82
CA LEU A 349 -12.42 -13.35 -19.70
C LEU A 349 -11.52 -13.39 -20.95
N ASP A 350 -11.35 -12.26 -21.60
CA ASP A 350 -10.75 -12.20 -22.94
C ASP A 350 -9.24 -11.91 -22.84
N HIS A 351 -8.88 -10.73 -22.40
CA HIS A 351 -7.49 -10.27 -22.37
C HIS A 351 -7.25 -9.31 -21.21
N GLU A 352 -6.23 -9.60 -20.43
CA GLU A 352 -5.72 -8.65 -19.45
C GLU A 352 -4.63 -7.82 -20.12
N ALA A 353 -4.82 -6.50 -20.17
CA ALA A 353 -3.86 -5.59 -20.76
C ALA A 353 -2.58 -5.53 -19.90
N GLU A 354 -1.62 -6.37 -20.25
CA GLU A 354 -0.37 -6.50 -19.49
C GLU A 354 0.82 -5.87 -20.21
N ALA A 355 0.91 -6.05 -21.54
CA ALA A 355 2.04 -5.58 -22.32
C ALA A 355 1.98 -4.06 -22.54
N LEU A 356 3.13 -3.39 -22.58
CA LEU A 356 3.18 -1.96 -22.93
C LEU A 356 2.61 -1.68 -24.32
N SER A 357 2.68 -2.65 -25.24
CA SER A 357 2.06 -2.59 -26.57
C SER A 357 0.53 -2.49 -26.53
N ASP A 358 -0.12 -3.06 -25.50
CA ASP A 358 -1.58 -3.04 -25.35
C ASP A 358 -2.11 -1.63 -25.09
N TYR A 359 -1.24 -0.73 -24.64
CA TYR A 359 -1.54 0.69 -24.38
C TYR A 359 -1.19 1.60 -25.56
N ARG A 360 -0.65 1.03 -26.67
CA ARG A 360 -0.28 1.82 -27.84
C ARG A 360 -1.52 2.46 -28.45
N GLY A 361 -1.49 3.78 -28.53
CA GLY A 361 -2.60 4.55 -29.09
C GLY A 361 -3.77 4.80 -28.12
N LEU A 362 -3.62 4.50 -26.84
CA LEU A 362 -4.67 4.74 -25.84
C LEU A 362 -5.17 6.20 -25.86
N PHE A 363 -4.28 7.16 -26.10
CA PHE A 363 -4.63 8.58 -26.20
C PHE A 363 -5.66 8.84 -27.32
N TRP A 364 -5.53 8.18 -28.46
CA TRP A 364 -6.41 8.39 -29.61
C TRP A 364 -7.79 7.76 -29.42
N GLN A 365 -7.90 6.75 -28.57
CA GLN A 365 -9.15 6.03 -28.30
C GLN A 365 -9.81 6.53 -27.01
N HIS A 366 -9.06 6.68 -25.93
CA HIS A 366 -9.52 7.08 -24.59
C HIS A 366 -8.59 8.14 -24.00
N PRO A 367 -8.65 9.40 -24.45
CA PRO A 367 -7.72 10.46 -24.04
C PRO A 367 -7.71 10.70 -22.53
N ALA A 368 -8.86 10.56 -21.87
CA ALA A 368 -8.94 10.73 -20.42
C ALA A 368 -8.19 9.63 -19.65
N LEU A 369 -8.32 8.36 -20.03
CA LEU A 369 -7.56 7.26 -19.41
C LEU A 369 -6.05 7.40 -19.66
N ALA A 370 -5.67 7.81 -20.88
CA ALA A 370 -4.28 8.09 -21.20
C ALA A 370 -3.72 9.25 -20.37
N ALA A 371 -4.50 10.32 -20.15
CA ALA A 371 -4.10 11.44 -19.32
C ALA A 371 -3.93 11.02 -17.83
N ILE A 372 -4.85 10.22 -17.28
CA ILE A 372 -4.75 9.70 -15.91
C ILE A 372 -3.49 8.84 -15.74
N LEU A 373 -3.25 7.90 -16.68
CA LEU A 373 -2.07 7.05 -16.62
C LEU A 373 -0.77 7.85 -16.80
N THR A 374 -0.77 8.84 -17.69
CA THR A 374 0.36 9.78 -17.87
C THR A 374 0.67 10.52 -16.58
N LEU A 375 -0.33 11.11 -15.93
CA LEU A 375 -0.15 11.83 -14.68
C LEU A 375 0.35 10.88 -13.57
N ALA A 376 -0.16 9.64 -13.53
CA ALA A 376 0.31 8.64 -12.57
C ALA A 376 1.78 8.26 -12.82
N LEU A 377 2.20 8.04 -14.06
CA LEU A 377 3.59 7.71 -14.39
C LEU A 377 4.54 8.89 -14.11
N LEU A 378 4.14 10.13 -14.41
CA LEU A 378 4.90 11.34 -14.07
C LEU A 378 5.01 11.53 -12.55
N SER A 379 3.95 11.22 -11.82
CA SER A 379 3.94 11.27 -10.35
C SER A 379 4.90 10.24 -9.76
N LEU A 380 4.89 8.99 -10.21
CA LEU A 380 5.86 7.97 -9.78
C LEU A 380 7.31 8.35 -10.14
N ALA A 381 7.51 8.98 -11.30
CA ALA A 381 8.82 9.53 -11.68
C ALA A 381 9.28 10.64 -10.72
N GLY A 382 8.34 11.37 -10.12
CA GLY A 382 8.63 12.50 -9.24
C GLY A 382 8.92 13.78 -10.01
N VAL A 383 8.17 14.02 -11.09
CA VAL A 383 8.27 15.28 -11.85
C VAL A 383 7.67 16.42 -11.04
N PRO A 384 8.30 17.61 -10.97
CA PRO A 384 7.74 18.78 -10.28
C PRO A 384 6.28 19.03 -10.61
N LEU A 385 5.51 19.57 -9.66
CA LEU A 385 4.06 19.80 -9.71
C LEU A 385 3.19 18.52 -9.61
N THR A 386 3.80 17.34 -9.51
CA THR A 386 3.04 16.11 -9.24
C THR A 386 3.08 15.73 -7.77
N ALA A 387 2.09 14.94 -7.34
CA ALA A 387 2.02 14.45 -5.96
C ALA A 387 3.27 13.66 -5.54
N GLY A 388 3.83 12.82 -6.42
CA GLY A 388 5.00 12.00 -6.12
C GLY A 388 6.30 12.80 -5.95
N PHE A 389 6.43 13.96 -6.59
CA PHE A 389 7.53 14.87 -6.33
C PHE A 389 7.56 15.32 -4.87
N LEU A 390 6.39 15.65 -4.33
CA LEU A 390 6.27 16.09 -2.95
C LEU A 390 6.77 15.02 -1.98
N GLY A 391 6.34 13.76 -2.17
CA GLY A 391 6.81 12.65 -1.34
C GLY A 391 8.33 12.49 -1.36
N LYS A 392 8.94 12.49 -2.55
CA LYS A 392 10.41 12.42 -2.70
C LYS A 392 11.11 13.59 -2.05
N PHE A 393 10.57 14.79 -2.20
CA PHE A 393 11.14 16.01 -1.63
C PHE A 393 11.19 15.94 -0.09
N TYR A 394 10.12 15.43 0.55
CA TYR A 394 10.10 15.24 2.00
C TYR A 394 11.10 14.20 2.47
N VAL A 395 11.25 13.09 1.72
CA VAL A 395 12.26 12.06 2.05
C VAL A 395 13.69 12.62 1.92
N LEU A 396 13.93 13.41 0.87
CA LEU A 396 15.23 14.08 0.70
C LEU A 396 15.50 15.05 1.86
N GLY A 397 14.51 15.85 2.27
CA GLY A 397 14.61 16.75 3.41
C GLY A 397 14.99 16.00 4.69
N ALA A 398 14.25 14.94 5.03
CA ALA A 398 14.55 14.12 6.21
C ALA A 398 15.96 13.51 6.19
N GLY A 399 16.43 13.06 5.02
CA GLY A 399 17.79 12.51 4.88
C GLY A 399 18.89 13.56 4.97
N VAL A 400 18.63 14.81 4.53
CA VAL A 400 19.57 15.93 4.65
C VAL A 400 19.76 16.32 6.12
N ASP A 401 18.67 16.40 6.88
CA ASP A 401 18.70 16.75 8.30
C ASP A 401 19.59 15.79 9.12
N GLU A 402 19.65 14.53 8.72
CA GLU A 402 20.44 13.48 9.39
C GLU A 402 21.78 13.16 8.67
N GLY A 403 22.14 13.93 7.64
CA GLY A 403 23.41 13.79 6.94
C GLY A 403 23.61 12.48 6.16
N GLN A 404 22.54 11.84 5.69
CA GLN A 404 22.56 10.52 5.05
C GLN A 404 22.93 10.60 3.55
N TRP A 405 24.05 11.21 3.24
CA TRP A 405 24.45 11.57 1.87
C TRP A 405 24.50 10.40 0.89
N LEU A 406 24.95 9.22 1.32
CA LEU A 406 24.99 8.03 0.46
C LEU A 406 23.58 7.57 0.04
N LEU A 407 22.64 7.58 0.98
CA LEU A 407 21.25 7.21 0.72
C LEU A 407 20.56 8.23 -0.18
N LEU A 408 20.86 9.53 0.03
CA LEU A 408 20.37 10.62 -0.82
C LEU A 408 20.89 10.50 -2.26
N ALA A 409 22.16 10.19 -2.43
CA ALA A 409 22.76 9.93 -3.74
C ALA A 409 22.06 8.73 -4.43
N ALA A 410 21.75 7.67 -3.68
CA ALA A 410 21.01 6.51 -4.21
C ALA A 410 19.58 6.90 -4.66
N ILE A 411 18.87 7.77 -3.90
CA ILE A 411 17.55 8.29 -4.31
C ILE A 411 17.64 9.07 -5.62
N VAL A 412 18.58 9.99 -5.72
CA VAL A 412 18.75 10.84 -6.91
C VAL A 412 19.08 9.98 -8.13
N ALA A 413 20.07 9.10 -8.02
CA ALA A 413 20.46 8.19 -9.10
C ALA A 413 19.29 7.25 -9.50
N GLY A 414 18.62 6.65 -8.53
CA GLY A 414 17.45 5.78 -8.78
C GLY A 414 16.31 6.53 -9.42
N SER A 415 16.03 7.77 -9.01
CA SER A 415 14.97 8.60 -9.62
C SER A 415 15.29 8.98 -11.07
N ALA A 416 16.56 9.25 -11.40
CA ALA A 416 16.99 9.52 -12.76
C ALA A 416 16.78 8.29 -13.68
N VAL A 417 17.12 7.09 -13.19
CA VAL A 417 16.83 5.83 -13.91
C VAL A 417 15.32 5.61 -14.03
N GLY A 418 14.58 5.92 -12.97
CA GLY A 418 13.12 5.81 -12.93
C GLY A 418 12.44 6.62 -14.00
N LEU A 419 12.87 7.87 -14.18
CA LEU A 419 12.31 8.77 -15.19
C LEU A 419 12.34 8.14 -16.59
N TYR A 420 13.40 7.45 -16.95
CA TYR A 420 13.53 6.84 -18.28
C TYR A 420 12.45 5.77 -18.55
N TYR A 421 12.25 4.81 -17.65
CA TYR A 421 11.28 3.75 -17.93
C TYR A 421 9.82 4.22 -17.83
N TYR A 422 9.53 5.21 -16.99
CA TYR A 422 8.20 5.82 -16.94
C TYR A 422 7.90 6.61 -18.21
N LEU A 423 8.86 7.40 -18.72
CA LEU A 423 8.71 8.11 -19.99
C LEU A 423 8.57 7.13 -21.17
N ARG A 424 9.33 6.03 -21.17
CA ARG A 424 9.19 4.98 -22.18
C ARG A 424 7.78 4.37 -22.19
N ALA A 425 7.20 4.08 -21.02
CA ALA A 425 5.83 3.59 -20.91
C ALA A 425 4.82 4.65 -21.36
N MET A 426 5.02 5.91 -20.97
CA MET A 426 4.16 7.02 -21.37
C MET A 426 4.15 7.25 -22.89
N ILE A 427 5.28 7.18 -23.56
CA ILE A 427 5.38 7.37 -25.02
C ILE A 427 4.46 6.37 -25.76
N GLN A 428 4.34 5.12 -25.27
CA GLN A 428 3.46 4.13 -25.90
C GLN A 428 2.00 4.61 -25.97
N LEU A 429 1.53 5.37 -25.01
CA LEU A 429 0.15 5.86 -24.96
C LEU A 429 -0.19 6.78 -26.13
N TYR A 430 0.81 7.54 -26.63
CA TYR A 430 0.66 8.59 -27.65
C TYR A 430 1.08 8.15 -29.05
N LEU A 431 1.76 7.01 -29.20
CA LEU A 431 2.08 6.45 -30.52
C LEU A 431 0.79 6.13 -31.28
N ARG A 432 0.77 6.35 -32.59
CA ARG A 432 -0.37 5.94 -33.41
C ARG A 432 -0.48 4.43 -33.45
N PRO A 433 -1.72 3.87 -33.48
CA PRO A 433 -1.93 2.45 -33.77
C PRO A 433 -1.26 2.08 -35.09
N GLU A 434 -0.67 0.89 -35.21
CA GLU A 434 -0.09 0.42 -36.47
C GLU A 434 -1.21 0.06 -37.46
N PRO A 435 -1.16 0.56 -38.69
CA PRO A 435 -2.21 0.27 -39.69
C PRO A 435 -2.29 -1.21 -40.11
N ASP A 436 -1.18 -1.95 -40.01
CA ASP A 436 -1.05 -3.30 -40.55
C ASP A 436 -1.60 -4.42 -39.66
N VAL A 437 -1.92 -4.15 -38.40
CA VAL A 437 -2.52 -5.15 -37.50
C VAL A 437 -4.03 -5.33 -37.77
N ALA A 438 -4.64 -4.42 -38.50
CA ALA A 438 -6.06 -4.48 -38.86
C ALA A 438 -6.40 -5.52 -39.95
N SER A 439 -5.40 -6.07 -40.67
CA SER A 439 -5.65 -6.98 -41.78
C SER A 439 -5.32 -8.46 -41.52
N ALA A 440 -4.62 -8.81 -40.46
CA ALA A 440 -4.10 -10.17 -40.23
C ALA A 440 -4.63 -10.90 -38.99
N ALA A 441 -5.26 -10.22 -38.04
CA ALA A 441 -5.99 -10.85 -36.95
C ALA A 441 -7.24 -10.03 -36.66
N PRO A 442 -8.41 -10.64 -36.38
CA PRO A 442 -9.55 -9.89 -35.88
C PRO A 442 -9.10 -9.16 -34.62
N LEU A 443 -9.19 -7.82 -34.63
CA LEU A 443 -8.98 -6.97 -33.48
C LEU A 443 -9.65 -7.65 -32.29
N GLN A 444 -8.86 -7.96 -31.25
CA GLN A 444 -9.40 -8.66 -30.10
C GLN A 444 -10.65 -7.93 -29.59
N PRO A 445 -11.73 -8.64 -29.25
CA PRO A 445 -13.06 -8.04 -29.03
C PRO A 445 -13.10 -6.92 -27.99
N SER A 446 -12.14 -6.88 -27.07
CA SER A 446 -12.03 -5.85 -26.03
C SER A 446 -11.62 -4.49 -26.62
N VAL A 447 -10.69 -4.44 -27.56
CA VAL A 447 -10.20 -3.21 -28.18
C VAL A 447 -11.08 -2.82 -29.38
N ALA A 448 -11.56 -3.79 -30.18
CA ALA A 448 -12.41 -3.54 -31.32
C ALA A 448 -13.77 -2.94 -30.96
N ARG A 449 -14.36 -3.28 -29.81
CA ARG A 449 -15.62 -2.67 -29.35
C ARG A 449 -15.46 -1.23 -28.89
N LEU A 450 -14.26 -0.82 -28.53
CA LEU A 450 -13.95 0.56 -28.17
C LEU A 450 -13.76 1.47 -29.41
N THR A 451 -13.45 0.89 -30.57
CA THR A 451 -13.19 1.65 -31.82
C THR A 451 -14.45 1.99 -32.67
N THR A 452 -15.59 1.32 -32.43
CA THR A 452 -16.85 1.55 -33.17
C THR A 452 -17.82 2.50 -32.45
N ALA A 453 -17.47 2.96 -31.27
CA ALA A 453 -18.32 3.79 -30.44
C ALA A 453 -18.12 5.27 -30.74
N GLY A 454 -19.20 5.97 -31.07
CA GLY A 454 -19.20 7.43 -31.21
C GLY A 454 -18.86 8.18 -29.92
N ALA A 455 -18.66 9.49 -30.02
CA ALA A 455 -18.25 10.35 -28.88
C ALA A 455 -19.12 10.21 -27.60
N SER A 456 -20.36 9.70 -27.70
CA SER A 456 -21.25 9.45 -26.57
C SER A 456 -20.86 8.19 -25.76
N GLU A 457 -20.20 7.21 -26.40
CA GLU A 457 -19.72 5.99 -25.74
C GLU A 457 -18.31 6.16 -25.16
N ALA A 458 -17.52 7.12 -25.64
CA ALA A 458 -16.20 7.46 -25.10
C ALA A 458 -16.24 7.88 -23.61
N LEU A 459 -17.40 8.31 -23.12
CA LEU A 459 -17.63 8.70 -21.71
C LEU A 459 -18.42 7.63 -20.91
N HIS A 460 -18.79 6.50 -21.51
CA HIS A 460 -19.60 5.48 -20.82
C HIS A 460 -18.89 4.90 -19.58
N TRP A 461 -17.55 4.77 -19.64
CA TRP A 461 -16.75 4.28 -18.52
C TRP A 461 -16.87 5.14 -17.25
N THR A 462 -17.17 6.45 -17.38
CA THR A 462 -17.35 7.34 -16.23
C THR A 462 -18.62 7.04 -15.43
N LYS A 463 -19.60 6.36 -16.04
CA LYS A 463 -20.85 5.96 -15.39
C LYS A 463 -20.70 4.69 -14.56
N GLU A 464 -19.63 3.95 -14.77
CA GLU A 464 -19.30 2.77 -13.97
C GLU A 464 -18.61 3.14 -12.68
N ALA A 465 -18.74 2.30 -11.65
CA ALA A 465 -18.17 2.58 -10.33
C ALA A 465 -16.64 2.77 -10.36
N GLY A 466 -15.95 1.95 -11.17
CA GLY A 466 -14.49 2.06 -11.34
C GLY A 466 -14.07 3.36 -12.02
N GLY A 467 -14.84 3.80 -13.02
CA GLY A 467 -14.58 5.06 -13.71
C GLY A 467 -14.81 6.28 -12.81
N GLY A 468 -15.90 6.28 -12.06
CA GLY A 468 -16.14 7.31 -11.04
C GLY A 468 -15.01 7.39 -10.01
N MET A 469 -14.50 6.24 -9.57
CA MET A 469 -13.35 6.17 -8.66
C MET A 469 -12.08 6.73 -9.29
N LEU A 470 -11.81 6.46 -10.58
CA LEU A 470 -10.65 7.05 -11.26
C LEU A 470 -10.70 8.57 -11.33
N ILE A 471 -11.88 9.16 -11.50
CA ILE A 471 -12.06 10.62 -11.45
C ILE A 471 -11.71 11.14 -10.05
N VAL A 472 -12.18 10.47 -9.00
CA VAL A 472 -11.84 10.85 -7.62
C VAL A 472 -10.32 10.76 -7.38
N LEU A 473 -9.67 9.69 -7.83
CA LEU A 473 -8.22 9.52 -7.71
C LEU A 473 -7.45 10.59 -8.49
N LEU A 474 -7.91 10.94 -9.71
CA LEU A 474 -7.33 12.03 -10.49
C LEU A 474 -7.41 13.36 -9.74
N LEU A 475 -8.60 13.69 -9.21
CA LEU A 475 -8.79 14.91 -8.42
C LEU A 475 -7.88 14.93 -7.18
N LEU A 476 -7.77 13.81 -6.47
CA LEU A 476 -6.86 13.70 -5.33
C LEU A 476 -5.39 13.89 -5.74
N MET A 477 -4.95 13.31 -6.87
CA MET A 477 -3.59 13.53 -7.39
C MET A 477 -3.33 15.01 -7.70
N LEU A 478 -4.29 15.69 -8.33
CA LEU A 478 -4.17 17.11 -8.66
C LEU A 478 -4.17 17.97 -7.38
N VAL A 479 -5.07 17.71 -6.45
CA VAL A 479 -5.13 18.45 -5.18
C VAL A 479 -3.84 18.26 -4.38
N LEU A 480 -3.31 17.05 -4.30
CA LEU A 480 -2.01 16.77 -3.65
C LEU A 480 -0.85 17.46 -4.35
N GLY A 481 -0.88 17.58 -5.67
CA GLY A 481 0.18 18.27 -6.42
C GLY A 481 0.16 19.80 -6.25
N PHE A 482 -1.03 20.43 -6.23
CA PHE A 482 -1.17 21.89 -6.21
C PHE A 482 -1.48 22.47 -4.83
N TYR A 483 -2.18 21.74 -3.95
CA TYR A 483 -2.60 22.20 -2.62
C TYR A 483 -2.27 21.20 -1.51
N PRO A 484 -1.00 20.83 -1.32
CA PRO A 484 -0.60 19.75 -0.42
C PRO A 484 -0.74 20.11 1.07
N SER A 485 -0.83 21.39 1.44
CA SER A 485 -0.71 21.88 2.81
C SER A 485 -1.66 21.20 3.80
N ARG A 486 -2.91 20.93 3.40
CA ARG A 486 -3.88 20.23 4.27
C ARG A 486 -3.44 18.80 4.58
N PHE A 487 -2.96 18.08 3.58
CA PHE A 487 -2.53 16.69 3.74
C PHE A 487 -1.22 16.58 4.50
N ILE A 488 -0.30 17.52 4.29
CA ILE A 488 0.93 17.66 5.07
C ILE A 488 0.60 17.90 6.55
N ASN A 489 -0.33 18.81 6.85
CA ASN A 489 -0.74 19.09 8.22
C ASN A 489 -1.39 17.85 8.88
N LEU A 490 -2.17 17.05 8.13
CA LEU A 490 -2.70 15.78 8.62
C LEU A 490 -1.58 14.78 8.91
N ALA A 491 -0.61 14.62 8.00
CA ALA A 491 0.54 13.75 8.21
C ALA A 491 1.39 14.18 9.41
N ARG A 492 1.61 15.50 9.57
CA ARG A 492 2.30 16.06 10.74
C ARG A 492 1.53 15.82 12.03
N GLY A 493 0.20 16.01 12.03
CA GLY A 493 -0.67 15.73 13.18
C GLY A 493 -0.77 14.24 13.52
N ALA A 494 -0.37 13.37 12.60
CA ALA A 494 -0.28 11.92 12.78
C ALA A 494 1.09 11.47 13.31
N GLY A 495 1.96 12.37 13.76
CA GLY A 495 3.23 12.02 14.38
C GLY A 495 3.03 11.12 15.61
N ILE A 496 3.94 10.16 15.79
CA ILE A 496 3.97 9.33 16.99
C ILE A 496 4.68 10.15 18.09
N GLU A 497 3.93 10.55 19.12
CA GLU A 497 4.56 11.10 20.32
C GLU A 497 5.18 9.94 21.11
N PRO A 498 6.51 9.95 21.34
CA PRO A 498 7.11 8.98 22.24
C PRO A 498 6.48 9.18 23.62
N GLN A 499 5.87 8.14 24.18
CA GLN A 499 5.40 8.21 25.56
C GLN A 499 6.63 8.37 26.46
N THR A 500 6.83 9.56 26.99
CA THR A 500 7.81 9.85 28.02
C THR A 500 7.36 9.20 29.35
N SER A 501 7.55 7.91 29.48
CA SER A 501 7.46 7.20 30.74
C SER A 501 8.83 7.15 31.44
N VAL A 502 9.49 8.31 31.57
CA VAL A 502 10.55 8.49 32.53
C VAL A 502 10.14 9.69 33.39
N PRO A 503 9.71 9.48 34.65
CA PRO A 503 9.61 10.58 35.59
C PRO A 503 10.99 11.23 35.64
N SER A 504 11.07 12.52 35.35
CA SER A 504 12.28 13.32 35.53
C SER A 504 12.74 13.21 36.97
N VAL A 505 13.73 12.36 37.24
CA VAL A 505 14.52 12.41 38.48
C VAL A 505 15.46 13.62 38.39
N THR A 506 14.87 14.81 38.42
CA THR A 506 15.59 16.06 38.61
C THR A 506 14.78 16.92 39.56
N ALA A 507 14.98 16.72 40.87
CA ALA A 507 14.96 17.76 41.89
C ALA A 507 15.13 17.13 43.31
N ASN A 508 16.32 16.73 43.69
CA ASN A 508 16.71 16.87 45.07
C ASN A 508 18.24 16.76 45.25
N ARG A 509 18.96 17.77 44.74
CA ARG A 509 20.29 18.12 45.28
C ARG A 509 20.30 19.59 45.58
N ARG A 510 19.66 19.97 46.67
CA ARG A 510 19.97 21.15 47.46
C ARG A 510 19.43 20.90 48.88
N ARG A 511 20.27 20.33 49.72
CA ARG A 511 20.49 20.72 51.14
C ARG A 511 21.70 19.97 51.66
#